data_6fb9f661c4b545666da95bef67e82b56
#
_entry.id   6fb9f661c4b545666da95bef67e82b56
#
_cell.length_a   1.000
_cell.length_b   1.000
_cell.length_c   1.000
_cell.angle_alpha   90.00
_cell.angle_beta   90.00
_cell.angle_gamma   90.00
#
_symmetry.space_group_name_H-M   'P 1'
#
loop_
_entity.id
_entity.type
_entity.pdbx_description
1 polymer ?
#
loop_
_entity_poly.entity_id
_entity_poly.type
_entity_poly.pdbx_seq_one_letter_code
_entity_poly.pdbx_strand_id
1 'polypeptide(L)'
;MGQVQGVTGQAELDDTHIAQYIADYYEHVEAEQCWNQFCQQKGDPGGSGDVVTFFFVPGFDPISTALSERADVVPLRGGDVSKTITMYEYGNAVQLSAMGRVASYIDIEQATENVLANNFLDSWERLCRTPYVAGNLVYRQSGEALRTSLDATNDLITWEYLTQLKSFAKSLKIPSFPDGTYASVIPPVLEGEVMNLSEWKGVAEYSEPNLIWEGKMTDFGGKSFRGEVGQVCGIRFCVSNRGKIYLSGGTLAQAATTLNGAVAAGATSVTVTSATGILAGDFITIGTLEAATAEQVQVTNVAGAVLTILGVGDEWTSMDNLGLKYAHADLTPVTEAANVAAVPIIGPSSMGRVYNNFTGPYAKVDVGPAAGAVIPERFLNFSWWWIGGYGLLSERWMLRGECAVKSGYLGNN
;
A
#
# COMPACT_ATOMS: atom_id res chain seq x y z
N MET A 1 -35.95 -30.60 12.35
CA MET A 1 -35.34 -29.43 12.96
C MET A 1 -34.79 -29.85 14.31
N GLY A 2 -33.58 -30.32 14.36
CA GLY A 2 -32.91 -30.71 15.57
C GLY A 2 -31.87 -29.68 15.91
N GLN A 3 -32.05 -28.98 17.02
CA GLN A 3 -30.98 -28.24 17.65
C GLN A 3 -29.92 -29.29 18.05
N VAL A 4 -28.74 -29.13 17.51
CA VAL A 4 -27.57 -29.83 18.03
C VAL A 4 -27.20 -29.16 19.32
N GLN A 5 -27.68 -29.70 20.44
CA GLN A 5 -27.19 -29.31 21.76
C GLN A 5 -25.73 -29.73 21.88
N GLY A 6 -24.96 -28.82 22.50
CA GLY A 6 -23.55 -28.95 22.73
C GLY A 6 -23.10 -30.34 23.17
N VAL A 7 -22.29 -30.92 22.39
CA VAL A 7 -21.68 -32.21 22.63
C VAL A 7 -20.34 -31.96 23.32
N THR A 8 -20.18 -32.54 24.46
CA THR A 8 -18.88 -32.69 25.11
C THR A 8 -18.00 -33.58 24.24
N GLY A 9 -17.16 -32.97 23.44
CA GLY A 9 -16.32 -33.61 22.44
C GLY A 9 -15.92 -32.63 21.34
N GLN A 10 -15.87 -31.37 21.66
CA GLN A 10 -15.82 -30.24 20.73
C GLN A 10 -14.50 -30.04 19.98
N ALA A 11 -13.42 -30.71 20.35
CA ALA A 11 -12.11 -30.51 19.71
C ALA A 11 -12.12 -30.85 18.21
N GLU A 12 -12.91 -31.83 17.79
CA GLU A 12 -12.95 -32.25 16.37
C GLU A 12 -13.84 -31.32 15.49
N LEU A 13 -14.86 -30.70 16.09
CA LEU A 13 -15.72 -29.73 15.38
C LEU A 13 -15.06 -28.36 15.28
N ASP A 14 -14.31 -27.97 16.29
CA ASP A 14 -13.54 -26.73 16.29
C ASP A 14 -12.47 -26.74 15.20
N ASP A 15 -11.74 -27.84 15.04
CA ASP A 15 -10.74 -28.00 13.98
C ASP A 15 -11.35 -27.89 12.57
N THR A 16 -12.54 -28.43 12.37
CA THR A 16 -13.22 -28.34 11.07
C THR A 16 -13.72 -26.93 10.78
N HIS A 17 -14.25 -26.23 11.78
CA HIS A 17 -14.64 -24.83 11.66
C HIS A 17 -13.46 -23.92 11.39
N ILE A 18 -12.40 -24.07 12.16
CA ILE A 18 -11.16 -23.28 11.99
C ILE A 18 -10.57 -23.51 10.60
N ALA A 19 -10.56 -24.74 10.10
CA ALA A 19 -10.05 -25.05 8.78
C ALA A 19 -10.86 -24.37 7.65
N GLN A 20 -12.19 -24.30 7.79
CA GLN A 20 -13.06 -23.63 6.83
C GLN A 20 -12.83 -22.10 6.83
N TYR A 21 -12.79 -21.48 7.99
CA TYR A 21 -12.51 -20.04 8.12
C TYR A 21 -11.13 -19.66 7.57
N ILE A 22 -10.12 -20.46 7.84
CA ILE A 22 -8.77 -20.22 7.29
C ILE A 22 -8.78 -20.33 5.76
N ALA A 23 -9.46 -21.30 5.18
CA ALA A 23 -9.53 -21.48 3.74
C ALA A 23 -10.20 -20.29 3.05
N ASP A 24 -11.35 -19.85 3.54
CA ASP A 24 -12.07 -18.68 3.01
C ASP A 24 -11.23 -17.40 3.14
N TYR A 25 -10.55 -17.25 4.25
CA TYR A 25 -9.67 -16.11 4.51
C TYR A 25 -8.49 -16.05 3.52
N TYR A 26 -7.80 -17.16 3.28
CA TYR A 26 -6.68 -17.21 2.33
C TYR A 26 -7.13 -16.96 0.89
N GLU A 27 -8.23 -17.48 0.47
CA GLU A 27 -8.77 -17.25 -0.85
C GLU A 27 -9.07 -15.77 -1.09
N HIS A 28 -9.68 -15.11 -0.12
CA HIS A 28 -9.96 -13.67 -0.19
C HIS A 28 -8.68 -12.82 -0.24
N VAL A 29 -7.67 -13.15 0.56
CA VAL A 29 -6.38 -12.44 0.59
C VAL A 29 -5.62 -12.58 -0.73
N GLU A 30 -5.62 -13.75 -1.36
CA GLU A 30 -4.90 -13.95 -2.62
C GLU A 30 -5.51 -13.16 -3.77
N ALA A 31 -6.81 -12.91 -3.77
CA ALA A 31 -7.50 -12.25 -4.87
C ALA A 31 -7.14 -10.77 -5.05
N GLU A 32 -6.77 -10.06 -3.98
CA GLU A 32 -6.66 -8.60 -4.01
C GLU A 32 -5.23 -8.01 -3.87
N GLN A 33 -4.21 -8.85 -3.70
CA GLN A 33 -2.83 -8.37 -3.51
C GLN A 33 -2.19 -7.84 -4.79
N CYS A 34 -1.82 -6.55 -4.79
CA CYS A 34 -1.14 -5.89 -5.91
C CYS A 34 0.37 -5.69 -5.66
N TRP A 35 0.78 -5.18 -4.50
CA TRP A 35 2.18 -4.87 -4.21
C TRP A 35 3.05 -6.11 -3.98
N ASN A 36 2.50 -7.10 -3.30
CA ASN A 36 3.25 -8.28 -2.86
C ASN A 36 3.77 -9.16 -4.01
N GLN A 37 3.17 -9.07 -5.19
CA GLN A 37 3.55 -9.84 -6.38
C GLN A 37 4.98 -9.53 -6.88
N PHE A 38 5.53 -8.37 -6.55
CA PHE A 38 6.85 -7.93 -6.98
C PHE A 38 7.96 -8.24 -5.97
N CYS A 39 7.63 -8.87 -4.84
CA CYS A 39 8.57 -9.17 -3.77
C CYS A 39 9.26 -10.52 -3.99
N GLN A 40 10.58 -10.56 -3.79
CA GLN A 40 11.31 -11.81 -3.65
C GLN A 40 11.05 -12.39 -2.25
N GLN A 41 10.48 -13.58 -2.18
CA GLN A 41 10.12 -14.21 -0.91
C GLN A 41 11.26 -15.07 -0.36
N LYS A 42 11.49 -15.00 0.94
CA LYS A 42 12.40 -15.86 1.66
C LYS A 42 11.81 -16.21 3.03
N GLY A 43 11.61 -17.49 3.27
CA GLY A 43 11.20 -17.99 4.59
C GLY A 43 12.39 -18.09 5.53
N ASP A 44 12.19 -17.79 6.80
CA ASP A 44 13.15 -18.13 7.85
C ASP A 44 13.12 -19.63 8.08
N PRO A 45 14.28 -20.34 8.04
CA PRO A 45 14.31 -21.78 8.27
C PRO A 45 13.92 -22.22 9.68
N GLY A 46 13.66 -21.27 10.59
CA GLY A 46 13.26 -21.50 11.97
C GLY A 46 14.44 -21.55 12.93
N GLY A 47 14.31 -20.82 14.04
CA GLY A 47 15.30 -20.81 15.11
C GLY A 47 16.54 -19.92 14.90
N SER A 48 16.56 -19.11 13.86
CA SER A 48 17.72 -18.29 13.48
C SER A 48 17.65 -16.84 13.98
N GLY A 49 16.66 -16.47 14.78
CA GLY A 49 16.46 -15.10 15.25
C GLY A 49 15.37 -14.36 14.48
N ASP A 50 15.35 -13.06 14.57
CA ASP A 50 14.36 -12.13 14.00
C ASP A 50 14.81 -11.47 12.69
N VAL A 51 15.99 -11.88 12.16
CA VAL A 51 16.61 -11.22 11.00
C VAL A 51 16.92 -12.25 9.91
N VAL A 52 16.48 -11.94 8.70
CA VAL A 52 16.81 -12.74 7.50
C VAL A 52 17.72 -11.94 6.58
N THR A 53 18.80 -12.57 6.13
CA THR A 53 19.81 -11.94 5.30
C THR A 53 19.71 -12.38 3.84
N PHE A 54 19.71 -11.42 2.93
CA PHE A 54 19.86 -11.62 1.50
C PHE A 54 21.30 -11.31 1.09
N PHE A 55 21.90 -12.18 0.30
CA PHE A 55 23.26 -12.03 -0.17
C PHE A 55 23.27 -11.71 -1.68
N PHE A 56 24.11 -10.77 -2.05
CA PHE A 56 24.33 -10.37 -3.44
C PHE A 56 25.81 -10.43 -3.75
N VAL A 57 26.16 -10.93 -4.90
CA VAL A 57 27.50 -10.85 -5.43
C VAL A 57 27.56 -9.68 -6.41
N PRO A 58 28.25 -8.59 -6.09
CA PRO A 58 28.39 -7.46 -7.00
C PRO A 58 29.22 -7.88 -8.24
N GLY A 59 28.89 -7.28 -9.38
CA GLY A 59 29.68 -7.44 -10.58
C GLY A 59 31.05 -6.75 -10.46
N PHE A 60 31.98 -7.16 -11.32
CA PHE A 60 33.28 -6.49 -11.46
C PHE A 60 33.19 -5.35 -12.48
N ASP A 61 34.04 -4.36 -12.31
CA ASP A 61 34.16 -3.30 -13.30
C ASP A 61 34.73 -3.86 -14.63
N PRO A 62 34.25 -3.36 -15.76
CA PRO A 62 34.74 -3.80 -17.06
C PRO A 62 36.21 -3.43 -17.22
N ILE A 63 37.02 -4.40 -17.73
CA ILE A 63 38.44 -4.20 -17.99
C ILE A 63 38.60 -3.42 -19.31
N SER A 64 39.25 -2.29 -19.24
CA SER A 64 39.57 -1.44 -20.40
C SER A 64 41.04 -1.52 -20.83
N THR A 65 41.90 -2.16 -20.02
CA THR A 65 43.33 -2.23 -20.27
C THR A 65 43.71 -3.57 -20.93
N ALA A 66 44.39 -3.52 -22.05
CA ALA A 66 44.90 -4.72 -22.71
C ALA A 66 45.98 -5.40 -21.85
N LEU A 67 45.98 -6.71 -21.88
CA LEU A 67 47.02 -7.50 -21.18
C LEU A 67 48.38 -7.31 -21.85
N SER A 68 49.42 -7.20 -21.02
CA SER A 68 50.78 -7.21 -21.50
C SER A 68 51.21 -8.67 -21.77
N GLU A 69 51.97 -8.87 -22.86
CA GLU A 69 52.43 -10.20 -23.28
C GLU A 69 53.27 -10.92 -22.22
N ARG A 70 53.82 -10.22 -21.23
CA ARG A 70 54.69 -10.74 -20.17
C ARG A 70 54.14 -10.58 -18.75
N ALA A 71 52.94 -10.04 -18.58
CA ALA A 71 52.34 -9.86 -17.28
C ALA A 71 51.04 -10.66 -17.17
N ASP A 72 50.95 -11.45 -16.12
CA ASP A 72 49.74 -12.19 -15.79
C ASP A 72 48.66 -11.25 -15.18
N VAL A 73 47.41 -11.68 -15.26
CA VAL A 73 46.25 -10.96 -14.69
C VAL A 73 46.35 -10.99 -13.16
N VAL A 74 46.23 -9.83 -12.53
CA VAL A 74 46.05 -9.77 -11.07
C VAL A 74 44.64 -10.23 -10.73
N PRO A 75 44.46 -11.32 -9.97
CA PRO A 75 43.13 -11.80 -9.61
C PRO A 75 42.40 -10.77 -8.77
N LEU A 76 41.18 -10.39 -9.18
CA LEU A 76 40.27 -9.58 -8.37
C LEU A 76 39.65 -10.46 -7.28
N ARG A 77 39.53 -9.90 -6.07
CA ARG A 77 38.81 -10.56 -5.00
C ARG A 77 37.33 -10.32 -5.19
N GLY A 78 36.56 -11.39 -5.29
CA GLY A 78 35.09 -11.32 -5.17
C GLY A 78 34.72 -10.92 -3.76
N GLY A 79 33.73 -10.04 -3.65
CA GLY A 79 33.08 -9.68 -2.40
C GLY A 79 31.62 -10.08 -2.43
N ASP A 80 31.00 -10.25 -1.29
CA ASP A 80 29.57 -10.36 -1.14
C ASP A 80 29.04 -9.13 -0.41
N VAL A 81 27.83 -8.72 -0.77
CA VAL A 81 27.08 -7.66 -0.10
C VAL A 81 25.81 -8.28 0.46
N SER A 82 25.55 -8.02 1.71
CA SER A 82 24.35 -8.53 2.36
C SER A 82 23.39 -7.41 2.74
N LYS A 83 22.11 -7.70 2.62
CA LYS A 83 21.02 -6.85 3.12
C LYS A 83 20.16 -7.67 4.08
N THR A 84 19.95 -7.14 5.27
CA THR A 84 19.15 -7.76 6.31
C THR A 84 17.77 -7.15 6.36
N ILE A 85 16.76 -8.00 6.59
CA ILE A 85 15.39 -7.57 6.84
C ILE A 85 14.98 -8.16 8.18
N THR A 86 14.53 -7.30 9.09
CA THR A 86 14.03 -7.68 10.40
C THR A 86 12.56 -8.05 10.30
N MET A 87 12.19 -9.14 10.96
CA MET A 87 10.80 -9.58 11.09
C MET A 87 10.16 -8.94 12.31
N TYR A 88 8.92 -8.54 12.17
CA TYR A 88 8.09 -8.02 13.26
C TYR A 88 6.80 -8.84 13.32
N GLU A 89 6.18 -8.83 14.48
CA GLU A 89 4.87 -9.42 14.67
C GLU A 89 3.78 -8.38 14.45
N TYR A 90 2.81 -8.73 13.63
CA TYR A 90 1.64 -7.92 13.31
C TYR A 90 0.38 -8.74 13.57
N GLY A 91 -0.66 -8.11 14.05
CA GLY A 91 -1.92 -8.80 14.28
C GLY A 91 -3.03 -7.85 14.72
N ASN A 92 -4.25 -8.31 14.56
CA ASN A 92 -5.44 -7.64 15.07
C ASN A 92 -6.45 -8.68 15.53
N ALA A 93 -7.34 -8.29 16.46
CA ALA A 93 -8.34 -9.18 17.00
C ALA A 93 -9.66 -8.47 17.28
N VAL A 94 -10.76 -9.18 17.07
CA VAL A 94 -12.12 -8.73 17.43
C VAL A 94 -12.72 -9.77 18.36
N GLN A 95 -13.37 -9.30 19.42
CA GLN A 95 -14.02 -10.14 20.41
C GLN A 95 -15.53 -10.01 20.29
N LEU A 96 -16.22 -11.13 20.16
CA LEU A 96 -17.68 -11.22 20.15
C LEU A 96 -18.19 -11.83 21.47
N SER A 97 -19.22 -11.21 22.05
CA SER A 97 -19.90 -11.78 23.22
C SER A 97 -20.97 -12.79 22.81
N ALA A 98 -21.24 -13.80 23.65
CA ALA A 98 -22.29 -14.76 23.42
C ALA A 98 -23.69 -14.09 23.23
N MET A 99 -23.97 -13.04 24.01
CA MET A 99 -25.22 -12.27 23.84
C MET A 99 -25.28 -11.54 22.49
N GLY A 100 -24.16 -10.97 22.03
CA GLY A 100 -24.10 -10.33 20.72
C GLY A 100 -24.34 -11.32 19.58
N ARG A 101 -23.83 -12.54 19.68
CA ARG A 101 -24.06 -13.62 18.70
C ARG A 101 -25.50 -14.12 18.67
N VAL A 102 -26.12 -14.27 19.82
CA VAL A 102 -27.52 -14.77 19.93
C VAL A 102 -28.53 -13.68 19.58
N ALA A 103 -28.27 -12.45 19.95
CA ALA A 103 -29.17 -11.33 19.72
C ALA A 103 -29.06 -10.71 18.33
N SER A 104 -28.02 -11.06 17.57
CA SER A 104 -27.82 -10.55 16.20
C SER A 104 -28.81 -11.17 15.23
N TYR A 105 -29.43 -10.33 14.40
CA TYR A 105 -30.30 -10.74 13.31
C TYR A 105 -29.53 -11.23 12.06
N ILE A 106 -28.26 -10.83 11.95
CA ILE A 106 -27.33 -11.18 10.88
C ILE A 106 -26.29 -12.17 11.40
N ASP A 107 -25.66 -12.93 10.50
CA ASP A 107 -24.51 -13.75 10.83
C ASP A 107 -23.30 -12.85 11.14
N ILE A 108 -23.20 -12.48 12.41
CA ILE A 108 -22.15 -11.55 12.88
C ILE A 108 -20.76 -12.22 12.85
N GLU A 109 -20.69 -13.55 12.89
CA GLU A 109 -19.43 -14.28 12.82
C GLU A 109 -18.80 -14.13 11.42
N GLN A 110 -19.59 -14.41 10.37
CA GLN A 110 -19.12 -14.22 8.99
C GLN A 110 -18.84 -12.76 8.66
N ALA A 111 -19.67 -11.84 9.13
CA ALA A 111 -19.40 -10.41 8.95
C ALA A 111 -18.08 -9.97 9.62
N THR A 112 -17.78 -10.47 10.83
CA THR A 112 -16.54 -10.18 11.54
C THR A 112 -15.33 -10.76 10.82
N GLU A 113 -15.46 -11.96 10.27
CA GLU A 113 -14.40 -12.59 9.48
C GLU A 113 -14.06 -11.77 8.24
N ASN A 114 -15.06 -11.34 7.47
CA ASN A 114 -14.87 -10.49 6.29
C ASN A 114 -14.20 -9.16 6.66
N VAL A 115 -14.60 -8.54 7.75
CA VAL A 115 -13.96 -7.29 8.24
C VAL A 115 -12.51 -7.52 8.62
N LEU A 116 -12.18 -8.63 9.29
CA LEU A 116 -10.81 -8.97 9.65
C LEU A 116 -9.96 -9.33 8.41
N ALA A 117 -10.52 -10.01 7.43
CA ALA A 117 -9.86 -10.30 6.18
C ALA A 117 -9.48 -9.01 5.44
N ASN A 118 -10.43 -8.08 5.32
CA ASN A 118 -10.18 -6.77 4.72
C ASN A 118 -9.12 -5.97 5.51
N ASN A 119 -9.18 -6.01 6.85
CA ASN A 119 -8.20 -5.34 7.71
C ASN A 119 -6.78 -5.91 7.52
N PHE A 120 -6.65 -7.24 7.43
CA PHE A 120 -5.36 -7.87 7.14
C PHE A 120 -4.83 -7.46 5.78
N LEU A 121 -5.65 -7.54 4.74
CA LEU A 121 -5.32 -7.15 3.36
C LEU A 121 -4.75 -5.73 3.32
N ASP A 122 -5.49 -4.82 3.91
CA ASP A 122 -5.18 -3.43 3.98
C ASP A 122 -3.85 -3.16 4.71
N SER A 123 -3.69 -3.80 5.86
CA SER A 123 -2.47 -3.70 6.66
C SER A 123 -1.26 -4.26 5.89
N TRP A 124 -1.44 -5.38 5.23
CA TRP A 124 -0.38 -6.04 4.50
C TRP A 124 0.07 -5.28 3.25
N GLU A 125 -0.88 -4.79 2.45
CA GLU A 125 -0.60 -3.92 1.30
C GLU A 125 0.14 -2.65 1.75
N ARG A 126 -0.27 -2.05 2.86
CA ARG A 126 0.39 -0.88 3.43
C ARG A 126 1.82 -1.17 3.91
N LEU A 127 2.03 -2.30 4.58
CA LEU A 127 3.36 -2.74 5.01
C LEU A 127 4.28 -3.01 3.82
N CYS A 128 3.77 -3.67 2.79
CA CYS A 128 4.51 -3.93 1.55
C CYS A 128 4.85 -2.64 0.81
N ARG A 129 3.93 -1.70 0.72
CA ARG A 129 4.12 -0.41 0.04
C ARG A 129 5.22 0.44 0.69
N THR A 130 5.29 0.44 2.02
CA THR A 130 6.14 1.37 2.77
C THR A 130 7.60 1.40 2.31
N PRO A 131 8.33 0.27 2.17
CA PRO A 131 9.68 0.30 1.65
C PRO A 131 9.78 0.77 0.20
N TYR A 132 8.77 0.47 -0.66
CA TYR A 132 8.77 0.96 -2.05
C TYR A 132 8.74 2.49 -2.14
N VAL A 133 8.08 3.15 -1.20
CA VAL A 133 7.97 4.62 -1.19
C VAL A 133 9.00 5.30 -0.29
N ALA A 134 9.75 4.55 0.49
CA ALA A 134 10.81 5.07 1.38
C ALA A 134 12.17 5.23 0.70
N GLY A 135 12.36 4.68 -0.52
CA GLY A 135 13.64 4.77 -1.25
C GLY A 135 14.09 6.22 -1.49
N ASN A 136 15.41 6.44 -1.44
CA ASN A 136 16.00 7.78 -1.57
C ASN A 136 16.18 8.23 -3.03
N LEU A 137 16.08 7.29 -3.98
CA LEU A 137 16.24 7.60 -5.39
C LEU A 137 14.92 8.11 -5.95
N VAL A 138 14.84 9.41 -6.15
CA VAL A 138 13.60 10.09 -6.57
C VAL A 138 13.84 10.89 -7.84
N TYR A 139 12.93 10.75 -8.79
CA TYR A 139 12.88 11.56 -10.00
C TYR A 139 11.51 12.25 -10.09
N ARG A 140 11.50 13.58 -10.08
CA ARG A 140 10.27 14.38 -10.10
C ARG A 140 9.97 14.91 -11.49
N GLN A 141 8.69 15.12 -11.74
CA GLN A 141 8.24 15.78 -12.95
C GLN A 141 8.94 17.14 -13.12
N SER A 142 9.17 17.55 -14.35
CA SER A 142 9.89 18.77 -14.70
C SER A 142 11.32 18.92 -14.12
N GLY A 143 11.86 17.86 -13.51
CA GLY A 143 13.18 17.89 -12.86
C GLY A 143 13.21 18.65 -11.53
N GLU A 144 12.07 18.83 -10.88
CA GLU A 144 11.97 19.57 -9.62
C GLU A 144 12.82 18.96 -8.51
N ALA A 145 13.55 19.82 -7.79
CA ALA A 145 14.44 19.39 -6.72
C ALA A 145 13.67 18.95 -5.46
N LEU A 146 12.55 19.58 -5.18
CA LEU A 146 11.73 19.33 -3.99
C LEU A 146 10.31 18.90 -4.39
N ARG A 147 9.69 18.05 -3.57
CA ARG A 147 8.29 17.68 -3.74
C ARG A 147 7.37 18.88 -3.63
N THR A 148 7.70 19.79 -2.71
CA THR A 148 6.94 21.02 -2.46
C THR A 148 6.95 22.02 -3.61
N SER A 149 7.75 21.78 -4.66
CA SER A 149 7.75 22.60 -5.88
C SER A 149 6.81 22.07 -6.96
N LEU A 150 6.27 20.86 -6.80
CA LEU A 150 5.36 20.25 -7.79
C LEU A 150 3.99 20.96 -7.80
N ASP A 151 3.54 21.35 -8.98
CA ASP A 151 2.31 22.11 -9.21
C ASP A 151 1.27 21.26 -9.97
N ALA A 152 0.02 21.28 -9.50
CA ALA A 152 -1.09 20.58 -10.13
C ALA A 152 -1.46 21.07 -11.54
N THR A 153 -0.86 22.19 -12.00
CA THR A 153 -1.11 22.73 -13.34
C THR A 153 -0.08 22.26 -14.36
N ASN A 154 1.20 22.21 -13.97
CA ASN A 154 2.31 22.01 -14.90
C ASN A 154 3.00 20.65 -14.72
N ASP A 155 2.94 20.06 -13.53
CA ASP A 155 3.70 18.87 -13.17
C ASP A 155 2.86 17.59 -13.13
N LEU A 156 1.81 17.53 -13.95
CA LEU A 156 0.99 16.34 -14.14
C LEU A 156 1.79 15.26 -14.86
N ILE A 157 1.31 14.03 -14.76
CA ILE A 157 1.92 12.89 -15.45
C ILE A 157 1.84 13.08 -16.98
N THR A 158 2.98 12.98 -17.67
CA THR A 158 3.06 13.13 -19.13
C THR A 158 3.82 11.94 -19.74
N TRP A 159 3.60 11.71 -21.04
CA TRP A 159 4.34 10.69 -21.78
C TRP A 159 5.85 10.96 -21.78
N GLU A 160 6.25 12.22 -21.90
CA GLU A 160 7.65 12.63 -21.87
C GLU A 160 8.31 12.28 -20.53
N TYR A 161 7.64 12.58 -19.43
CA TYR A 161 8.09 12.23 -18.09
C TYR A 161 8.28 10.72 -17.92
N LEU A 162 7.33 9.89 -18.34
CA LEU A 162 7.43 8.44 -18.24
C LEU A 162 8.58 7.89 -19.10
N THR A 163 8.82 8.50 -20.27
CA THR A 163 9.96 8.12 -21.10
C THR A 163 11.29 8.46 -20.46
N GLN A 164 11.41 9.64 -19.84
CA GLN A 164 12.59 10.06 -19.09
C GLN A 164 12.80 9.16 -17.86
N LEU A 165 11.75 8.87 -17.12
CA LEU A 165 11.76 7.99 -15.95
C LEU A 165 12.28 6.59 -16.31
N LYS A 166 11.79 6.01 -17.42
CA LYS A 166 12.28 4.73 -17.95
C LYS A 166 13.75 4.80 -18.39
N SER A 167 14.13 5.87 -19.06
CA SER A 167 15.52 6.06 -19.52
C SER A 167 16.47 6.17 -18.34
N PHE A 168 16.05 6.87 -17.29
CA PHE A 168 16.80 6.99 -16.05
C PHE A 168 16.91 5.64 -15.31
N ALA A 169 15.81 4.88 -15.25
CA ALA A 169 15.85 3.51 -14.70
C ALA A 169 16.84 2.60 -15.45
N LYS A 170 16.88 2.68 -16.77
CA LYS A 170 17.87 1.93 -17.57
C LYS A 170 19.31 2.41 -17.35
N SER A 171 19.54 3.71 -17.21
CA SER A 171 20.89 4.25 -16.93
C SER A 171 21.43 3.78 -15.58
N LEU A 172 20.55 3.59 -14.60
CA LEU A 172 20.87 3.02 -13.29
C LEU A 172 21.04 1.51 -13.31
N LYS A 173 20.82 0.86 -14.47
CA LYS A 173 20.86 -0.59 -14.64
C LYS A 173 19.87 -1.33 -13.73
N ILE A 174 18.69 -0.74 -13.53
CA ILE A 174 17.59 -1.43 -12.83
C ILE A 174 17.21 -2.65 -13.69
N PRO A 175 17.14 -3.87 -13.11
CA PRO A 175 16.72 -5.04 -13.85
C PRO A 175 15.29 -4.85 -14.38
N SER A 176 15.05 -5.15 -15.65
CA SER A 176 13.70 -5.20 -16.21
C SER A 176 13.14 -6.62 -16.13
N PHE A 177 11.83 -6.74 -16.23
CA PHE A 177 11.18 -8.03 -16.41
C PHE A 177 11.63 -8.68 -17.75
N PRO A 178 11.44 -10.00 -17.93
CA PRO A 178 11.92 -10.71 -19.13
C PRO A 178 11.42 -10.14 -20.47
N ASP A 179 10.25 -9.47 -20.45
CA ASP A 179 9.69 -8.76 -21.61
C ASP A 179 10.29 -7.36 -21.84
N GLY A 180 11.29 -6.96 -21.07
CA GLY A 180 11.96 -5.65 -21.17
C GLY A 180 11.14 -4.50 -20.59
N THR A 181 10.05 -4.78 -19.88
CA THR A 181 9.20 -3.79 -19.21
C THR A 181 9.55 -3.60 -17.74
N TYR A 182 9.00 -2.58 -17.14
CA TYR A 182 8.99 -2.34 -15.69
C TYR A 182 7.55 -2.33 -15.20
N ALA A 183 7.34 -2.59 -13.91
CA ALA A 183 6.04 -2.43 -13.27
C ALA A 183 5.98 -1.13 -12.48
N SER A 184 4.79 -0.57 -12.33
CA SER A 184 4.51 0.56 -11.46
C SER A 184 3.15 0.37 -10.81
N VAL A 185 3.06 0.60 -9.51
CA VAL A 185 1.78 0.58 -8.78
C VAL A 185 1.37 2.01 -8.47
N ILE A 186 0.27 2.43 -9.03
CA ILE A 186 -0.24 3.80 -8.95
C ILE A 186 -1.54 3.87 -8.16
N PRO A 187 -1.85 5.02 -7.54
CA PRO A 187 -3.15 5.24 -6.93
C PRO A 187 -4.25 5.41 -8.00
N PRO A 188 -5.53 5.09 -7.68
CA PRO A 188 -6.65 5.20 -8.62
C PRO A 188 -6.83 6.60 -9.21
N VAL A 189 -6.46 7.64 -8.47
CA VAL A 189 -6.56 9.03 -8.97
C VAL A 189 -5.70 9.31 -10.19
N LEU A 190 -4.59 8.58 -10.38
CA LEU A 190 -3.75 8.71 -11.57
C LEU A 190 -4.21 7.84 -12.74
N GLU A 191 -5.09 6.88 -12.52
CA GLU A 191 -5.52 5.93 -13.56
C GLU A 191 -6.08 6.66 -14.77
N GLY A 192 -7.03 7.59 -14.54
CA GLY A 192 -7.64 8.35 -15.61
C GLY A 192 -6.65 9.25 -16.38
N GLU A 193 -5.66 9.81 -15.67
CA GLU A 193 -4.63 10.64 -16.31
C GLU A 193 -3.70 9.81 -17.20
N VAL A 194 -3.29 8.62 -16.71
CA VAL A 194 -2.43 7.70 -17.46
C VAL A 194 -3.16 7.11 -18.67
N MET A 195 -4.44 6.74 -18.52
CA MET A 195 -5.25 6.24 -19.63
C MET A 195 -5.49 7.27 -20.74
N ASN A 196 -5.48 8.54 -20.40
CA ASN A 196 -5.65 9.63 -21.39
C ASN A 196 -4.36 9.95 -22.17
N LEU A 197 -3.24 9.30 -21.88
CA LEU A 197 -2.01 9.47 -22.65
C LEU A 197 -2.17 8.84 -24.06
N SER A 198 -1.68 9.54 -25.09
CA SER A 198 -1.83 9.12 -26.50
C SER A 198 -1.22 7.75 -26.83
N GLU A 199 -0.22 7.33 -26.07
CA GLU A 199 0.52 6.07 -26.27
C GLU A 199 0.04 4.95 -25.31
N TRP A 200 -1.11 5.12 -24.69
CA TRP A 200 -1.70 4.11 -23.81
C TRP A 200 -2.08 2.85 -24.59
N LYS A 201 -1.74 1.72 -24.02
CA LYS A 201 -2.17 0.40 -24.50
C LYS A 201 -2.86 -0.35 -23.36
N GLY A 202 -4.11 -0.70 -23.58
CA GLY A 202 -4.86 -1.52 -22.63
C GLY A 202 -4.31 -2.94 -22.54
N VAL A 203 -4.58 -3.63 -21.43
CA VAL A 203 -4.12 -5.01 -21.20
C VAL A 203 -4.59 -5.95 -22.32
N ALA A 204 -5.78 -5.74 -22.86
CA ALA A 204 -6.34 -6.52 -23.95
C ALA A 204 -5.51 -6.50 -25.25
N GLU A 205 -4.66 -5.49 -25.44
CA GLU A 205 -3.88 -5.33 -26.67
C GLU A 205 -2.59 -6.16 -26.69
N TYR A 206 -2.07 -6.53 -25.53
CA TYR A 206 -0.79 -7.25 -25.40
C TYR A 206 -0.85 -8.52 -24.54
N SER A 207 -1.97 -8.80 -23.89
CA SER A 207 -2.19 -9.99 -23.06
C SER A 207 -3.05 -11.01 -23.80
N GLU A 208 -2.82 -12.28 -23.51
CA GLU A 208 -3.70 -13.33 -24.03
C GLU A 208 -5.11 -13.24 -23.41
N PRO A 209 -6.18 -13.34 -24.22
CA PRO A 209 -7.57 -13.15 -23.75
C PRO A 209 -7.96 -14.00 -22.55
N ASN A 210 -7.47 -15.23 -22.47
CA ASN A 210 -7.80 -16.17 -21.38
C ASN A 210 -7.25 -15.75 -20.03
N LEU A 211 -6.16 -14.98 -20.01
CA LEU A 211 -5.50 -14.52 -18.77
C LEU A 211 -6.22 -13.34 -18.12
N ILE A 212 -6.91 -12.53 -18.93
CA ILE A 212 -7.69 -11.39 -18.44
C ILE A 212 -8.87 -11.87 -17.59
N TRP A 213 -9.50 -12.97 -17.98
CA TRP A 213 -10.67 -13.51 -17.30
C TRP A 213 -10.33 -14.34 -16.07
N GLU A 214 -9.19 -15.04 -16.08
CA GLU A 214 -8.81 -15.94 -14.99
C GLU A 214 -8.06 -15.25 -13.85
N GLY A 215 -7.55 -14.02 -14.06
CA GLY A 215 -6.78 -13.28 -13.06
C GLY A 215 -5.52 -14.02 -12.55
N LYS A 216 -5.17 -15.12 -13.21
CA LYS A 216 -4.03 -15.95 -12.81
C LYS A 216 -2.73 -15.36 -13.31
N MET A 217 -1.94 -14.90 -12.38
CA MET A 217 -0.52 -14.66 -12.63
C MET A 217 0.21 -15.98 -12.79
N THR A 218 0.64 -16.26 -13.98
CA THR A 218 1.59 -17.34 -14.22
C THR A 218 2.81 -16.73 -14.88
N ASP A 219 3.96 -17.06 -14.37
CA ASP A 219 5.32 -16.75 -14.84
C ASP A 219 5.52 -15.60 -15.84
N PHE A 220 6.52 -14.78 -15.57
CA PHE A 220 6.97 -13.58 -16.28
C PHE A 220 7.24 -13.75 -17.79
N GLY A 221 6.25 -14.12 -18.55
CA GLY A 221 6.39 -14.32 -20.00
C GLY A 221 5.14 -13.91 -20.76
N GLY A 222 4.89 -12.60 -20.90
CA GLY A 222 3.76 -12.06 -21.67
C GLY A 222 2.40 -12.07 -20.97
N LYS A 223 2.39 -12.21 -19.64
CA LYS A 223 1.18 -12.34 -18.80
C LYS A 223 0.92 -11.07 -18.00
N SER A 224 -0.36 -10.77 -17.73
CA SER A 224 -0.74 -9.57 -16.96
C SER A 224 -0.43 -9.72 -15.47
N PHE A 225 -0.08 -8.61 -14.81
CA PHE A 225 0.02 -8.53 -13.36
C PHE A 225 -1.37 -8.42 -12.72
N ARG A 226 -1.50 -8.76 -11.45
CA ARG A 226 -2.72 -8.48 -10.70
C ARG A 226 -2.96 -6.98 -10.62
N GLY A 227 -4.19 -6.54 -10.90
CA GLY A 227 -4.53 -5.12 -10.94
C GLY A 227 -3.90 -4.34 -12.08
N GLU A 228 -3.36 -5.01 -13.10
CA GLU A 228 -2.82 -4.34 -14.27
C GLU A 228 -3.91 -3.76 -15.14
N VAL A 229 -3.77 -2.48 -15.46
CA VAL A 229 -4.72 -1.72 -16.28
C VAL A 229 -4.21 -1.55 -17.70
N GLY A 230 -2.91 -1.39 -17.87
CA GLY A 230 -2.29 -1.23 -19.17
C GLY A 230 -0.82 -0.82 -19.08
N GLN A 231 -0.27 -0.38 -20.23
CA GLN A 231 1.13 0.03 -20.30
C GLN A 231 1.33 1.29 -21.13
N VAL A 232 2.31 2.09 -20.71
CA VAL A 232 2.83 3.24 -21.47
C VAL A 232 4.35 3.20 -21.44
N CYS A 233 5.00 3.47 -22.58
CA CYS A 233 6.46 3.51 -22.68
C CYS A 233 7.19 2.24 -22.19
N GLY A 234 6.49 1.08 -22.08
CA GLY A 234 7.04 -0.14 -21.51
C GLY A 234 7.15 -0.09 -20.00
N ILE A 235 6.32 0.69 -19.34
CA ILE A 235 6.00 0.65 -17.92
C ILE A 235 4.56 0.10 -17.82
N ARG A 236 4.39 -0.99 -17.11
CA ARG A 236 3.10 -1.64 -16.89
C ARG A 236 2.50 -1.12 -15.59
N PHE A 237 1.30 -0.57 -15.68
CA PHE A 237 0.63 0.09 -14.56
C PHE A 237 -0.36 -0.85 -13.90
N CYS A 238 -0.18 -1.03 -12.59
CA CYS A 238 -1.14 -1.68 -11.71
C CYS A 238 -1.80 -0.61 -10.85
N VAL A 239 -3.11 -0.70 -10.67
CA VAL A 239 -3.85 0.24 -9.82
C VAL A 239 -4.13 -0.42 -8.49
N SER A 240 -3.83 0.27 -7.41
CA SER A 240 -4.11 -0.16 -6.04
C SER A 240 -4.68 1.01 -5.24
N ASN A 241 -5.74 0.75 -4.48
CA ASN A 241 -6.29 1.71 -3.51
C ASN A 241 -5.26 2.14 -2.46
N ARG A 242 -4.15 1.36 -2.35
CA ARG A 242 -3.02 1.66 -1.47
C ARG A 242 -1.82 2.24 -2.24
N GLY A 243 -2.02 2.74 -3.46
CA GLY A 243 -1.05 3.60 -4.13
C GLY A 243 -0.71 4.81 -3.24
N LYS A 244 0.57 5.20 -3.15
CA LYS A 244 0.98 6.29 -2.26
C LYS A 244 0.65 7.64 -2.85
N ILE A 245 -0.12 8.42 -2.09
CA ILE A 245 -0.36 9.85 -2.32
C ILE A 245 0.23 10.61 -1.13
N TYR A 246 0.96 11.66 -1.41
CA TYR A 246 1.41 12.63 -0.43
C TYR A 246 0.40 13.77 -0.43
N LEU A 247 -0.50 13.73 0.57
CA LEU A 247 -1.57 14.73 0.70
C LEU A 247 -0.97 16.12 0.93
N SER A 248 -1.39 17.08 0.14
CA SER A 248 -0.84 18.44 0.15
C SER A 248 0.69 18.48 0.14
N GLY A 249 1.33 17.54 -0.55
CA GLY A 249 2.78 17.41 -0.61
C GLY A 249 3.47 18.33 -1.62
N GLY A 250 2.70 18.91 -2.53
CA GLY A 250 3.19 19.80 -3.59
C GLY A 250 3.18 21.28 -3.21
N THR A 251 3.16 22.14 -4.23
CA THR A 251 3.13 23.59 -4.08
C THR A 251 1.87 24.05 -3.36
N LEU A 252 2.03 24.86 -2.32
CA LEU A 252 0.94 25.54 -1.65
C LEU A 252 0.22 26.45 -2.63
N ALA A 253 -1.04 26.13 -2.95
CA ALA A 253 -1.83 26.90 -3.87
C ALA A 253 -2.38 28.17 -3.21
N GLN A 254 -2.91 28.10 -1.99
CA GLN A 254 -3.65 29.20 -1.38
C GLN A 254 -3.48 29.36 0.13
N ALA A 255 -3.60 28.31 0.95
CA ALA A 255 -3.67 28.50 2.38
C ALA A 255 -2.92 27.48 3.23
N ALA A 256 -2.30 27.99 4.28
CA ALA A 256 -1.87 27.21 5.44
C ALA A 256 -2.42 27.87 6.69
N THR A 257 -3.19 27.15 7.49
CA THR A 257 -3.82 27.61 8.71
C THR A 257 -3.82 26.50 9.76
N THR A 258 -4.47 26.71 10.87
CA THR A 258 -4.62 25.69 11.92
C THR A 258 -6.07 25.60 12.35
N LEU A 259 -6.46 24.48 12.93
CA LEU A 259 -7.73 24.37 13.61
C LEU A 259 -7.81 25.34 14.78
N ASN A 260 -8.98 25.92 15.01
CA ASN A 260 -9.30 26.73 16.17
C ASN A 260 -10.30 25.95 17.02
N GLY A 261 -9.76 25.14 17.90
CA GLY A 261 -10.48 24.16 18.71
C GLY A 261 -10.32 22.72 18.25
N ALA A 262 -10.41 21.78 19.20
CA ALA A 262 -10.39 20.34 18.90
C ALA A 262 -11.67 19.92 18.17
N VAL A 263 -11.55 18.98 17.23
CA VAL A 263 -12.65 18.45 16.41
C VAL A 263 -12.73 16.94 16.58
N ALA A 264 -13.93 16.42 16.78
CA ALA A 264 -14.17 14.99 16.91
C ALA A 264 -14.25 14.29 15.56
N ALA A 265 -14.00 12.97 15.53
CA ALA A 265 -14.33 12.14 14.39
C ALA A 265 -15.84 12.26 14.07
N GLY A 266 -16.18 12.19 12.79
CA GLY A 266 -17.55 12.36 12.32
C GLY A 266 -18.02 13.82 12.16
N ALA A 267 -17.21 14.82 12.52
CA ALA A 267 -17.57 16.21 12.36
C ALA A 267 -17.67 16.60 10.88
N THR A 268 -18.76 17.28 10.51
CA THR A 268 -19.02 17.80 9.17
C THR A 268 -18.69 19.29 9.02
N SER A 269 -18.20 19.92 10.08
CA SER A 269 -17.72 21.30 10.07
C SER A 269 -16.51 21.45 10.97
N VAL A 270 -15.58 22.30 10.56
CA VAL A 270 -14.36 22.64 11.31
C VAL A 270 -14.21 24.14 11.39
N THR A 271 -13.69 24.63 12.51
CA THR A 271 -13.33 26.04 12.67
C THR A 271 -11.83 26.17 12.49
N VAL A 272 -11.39 27.08 11.65
CA VAL A 272 -9.98 27.38 11.39
C VAL A 272 -9.61 28.76 11.96
N THR A 273 -8.31 28.97 12.21
CA THR A 273 -7.81 30.27 12.69
C THR A 273 -7.99 31.36 11.64
N SER A 274 -7.82 31.03 10.37
CA SER A 274 -8.05 31.90 9.23
C SER A 274 -8.50 31.10 8.03
N ALA A 275 -9.60 31.47 7.41
CA ALA A 275 -10.08 30.88 6.15
C ALA A 275 -9.64 31.68 4.92
N THR A 276 -8.67 32.57 5.07
CA THR A 276 -8.18 33.39 3.94
C THR A 276 -7.55 32.50 2.89
N GLY A 277 -8.05 32.57 1.67
CA GLY A 277 -7.58 31.79 0.53
C GLY A 277 -8.32 30.46 0.35
N ILE A 278 -9.09 29.98 1.32
CA ILE A 278 -9.89 28.75 1.21
C ILE A 278 -11.27 29.09 0.62
N LEU A 279 -11.63 28.39 -0.44
CA LEU A 279 -12.91 28.58 -1.16
C LEU A 279 -13.77 27.31 -1.09
N ALA A 280 -15.04 27.46 -1.34
CA ALA A 280 -15.93 26.31 -1.54
C ALA A 280 -15.53 25.55 -2.82
N GLY A 281 -15.35 24.24 -2.69
CA GLY A 281 -14.84 23.37 -3.74
C GLY A 281 -13.38 22.92 -3.54
N ASP A 282 -12.62 23.61 -2.68
CA ASP A 282 -11.22 23.28 -2.42
C ASP A 282 -11.07 21.99 -1.60
N PHE A 283 -9.92 21.35 -1.77
CA PHE A 283 -9.52 20.17 -1.02
C PHE A 283 -8.42 20.55 -0.04
N ILE A 284 -8.73 20.44 1.24
CA ILE A 284 -7.79 20.75 2.33
C ILE A 284 -7.37 19.49 3.05
N THR A 285 -6.13 19.44 3.50
CA THR A 285 -5.58 18.35 4.34
C THR A 285 -5.55 18.82 5.77
N ILE A 286 -6.21 18.06 6.67
CA ILE A 286 -6.21 18.28 8.11
C ILE A 286 -5.29 17.26 8.75
N GLY A 287 -4.29 17.72 9.51
CA GLY A 287 -3.29 16.88 10.15
C GLY A 287 -1.86 17.25 9.76
N THR A 288 -0.91 16.72 10.50
CA THR A 288 0.51 16.82 10.10
C THR A 288 0.71 16.02 8.83
N LEU A 289 1.28 16.63 7.80
CA LEU A 289 1.54 15.96 6.53
C LEU A 289 2.29 14.65 6.73
N GLU A 290 1.89 13.63 6.00
CA GLU A 290 2.40 12.24 6.07
C GLU A 290 2.07 11.46 7.35
N ALA A 291 1.39 12.06 8.33
CA ALA A 291 0.91 11.34 9.50
C ALA A 291 -0.20 10.33 9.10
N ALA A 292 -0.31 9.25 9.85
CA ALA A 292 -1.34 8.23 9.61
C ALA A 292 -2.77 8.75 9.82
N THR A 293 -2.93 9.82 10.60
CA THR A 293 -4.20 10.49 10.89
C THR A 293 -4.45 11.71 10.01
N ALA A 294 -3.54 12.04 9.09
CA ALA A 294 -3.78 13.11 8.13
C ALA A 294 -4.85 12.68 7.14
N GLU A 295 -5.86 13.50 6.97
CA GLU A 295 -6.96 13.24 6.07
C GLU A 295 -7.29 14.44 5.18
N GLN A 296 -7.77 14.16 3.98
CA GLN A 296 -8.17 15.19 3.04
C GLN A 296 -9.69 15.28 2.99
N VAL A 297 -10.20 16.50 2.99
CA VAL A 297 -11.64 16.79 2.93
C VAL A 297 -11.91 17.88 1.90
N GLN A 298 -13.09 17.83 1.29
CA GLN A 298 -13.56 18.89 0.41
C GLN A 298 -14.31 19.94 1.22
N VAL A 299 -14.02 21.21 0.99
CA VAL A 299 -14.77 22.32 1.55
C VAL A 299 -16.01 22.56 0.71
N THR A 300 -17.20 22.42 1.30
CA THR A 300 -18.47 22.63 0.60
C THR A 300 -18.99 24.05 0.82
N ASN A 301 -18.68 24.68 1.94
CA ASN A 301 -19.09 26.05 2.25
C ASN A 301 -18.11 26.72 3.21
N VAL A 302 -17.92 28.01 3.07
CA VAL A 302 -17.07 28.85 3.92
C VAL A 302 -17.92 29.96 4.56
N ALA A 303 -18.05 29.93 5.86
CA ALA A 303 -18.83 30.92 6.63
C ALA A 303 -17.89 31.58 7.68
N GLY A 304 -17.17 32.62 7.28
CA GLY A 304 -16.15 33.24 8.13
C GLY A 304 -14.99 32.25 8.38
N ALA A 305 -14.75 31.90 9.63
CA ALA A 305 -13.74 30.94 10.04
C ALA A 305 -14.27 29.48 10.09
N VAL A 306 -15.57 29.27 9.85
CA VAL A 306 -16.18 27.94 9.87
C VAL A 306 -16.24 27.38 8.43
N LEU A 307 -15.67 26.21 8.24
CA LEU A 307 -15.69 25.45 6.99
C LEU A 307 -16.67 24.28 7.16
N THR A 308 -17.65 24.18 6.25
CA THR A 308 -18.45 22.96 6.11
C THR A 308 -17.68 22.02 5.19
N ILE A 309 -17.49 20.80 5.61
CA ILE A 309 -16.60 19.84 4.93
C ILE A 309 -17.34 18.56 4.54
N LEU A 310 -16.82 17.91 3.50
CA LEU A 310 -17.19 16.60 3.04
C LEU A 310 -15.92 15.74 3.02
N GLY A 311 -15.88 14.72 3.85
CA GLY A 311 -14.75 13.79 3.97
C GLY A 311 -15.13 12.36 3.61
N VAL A 312 -14.28 11.43 3.99
CA VAL A 312 -14.52 9.99 3.82
C VAL A 312 -15.49 9.46 4.86
N GLY A 313 -15.58 10.15 6.00
CA GLY A 313 -16.40 9.73 7.14
C GLY A 313 -15.73 8.65 7.99
N ASP A 314 -16.40 8.34 9.09
CA ASP A 314 -16.04 7.25 9.97
C ASP A 314 -17.05 6.11 9.79
N GLU A 315 -16.64 5.08 9.09
CA GLU A 315 -17.46 3.89 8.81
C GLU A 315 -17.94 3.17 10.08
N TRP A 316 -17.24 3.39 11.20
CA TRP A 316 -17.56 2.75 12.49
C TRP A 316 -18.71 3.41 13.22
N THR A 317 -18.94 4.69 12.98
CA THR A 317 -20.01 5.45 13.65
C THR A 317 -21.28 5.54 12.82
N SER A 318 -21.19 5.69 11.52
CA SER A 318 -22.32 5.74 10.60
C SER A 318 -21.86 5.67 9.14
N MET A 319 -22.47 4.83 8.36
CA MET A 319 -22.23 4.77 6.90
C MET A 319 -22.67 6.03 6.17
N ASP A 320 -23.58 6.82 6.77
CA ASP A 320 -24.07 8.07 6.19
C ASP A 320 -23.24 9.29 6.62
N ASN A 321 -22.24 9.10 7.48
CA ASN A 321 -21.42 10.19 7.96
C ASN A 321 -20.25 10.47 7.02
N LEU A 322 -20.34 11.53 6.27
CA LEU A 322 -19.28 12.02 5.37
C LEU A 322 -18.42 13.11 6.03
N GLY A 323 -18.31 13.12 7.34
CA GLY A 323 -17.43 14.02 8.09
C GLY A 323 -15.97 13.54 8.16
N LEU A 324 -15.29 14.00 9.19
CA LEU A 324 -13.90 13.58 9.48
C LEU A 324 -13.83 12.11 9.90
N LYS A 325 -12.82 11.41 9.41
CA LYS A 325 -12.51 10.04 9.85
C LYS A 325 -11.83 10.01 11.22
N TYR A 326 -10.96 10.97 11.49
CA TYR A 326 -10.17 11.04 12.71
C TYR A 326 -10.56 12.26 13.57
N ALA A 327 -10.32 12.14 14.88
CA ALA A 327 -10.35 13.28 15.77
C ALA A 327 -9.04 14.06 15.68
N HIS A 328 -9.14 15.38 15.67
CA HIS A 328 -7.97 16.28 15.60
C HIS A 328 -7.94 17.23 16.80
N ALA A 329 -6.74 17.43 17.34
CA ALA A 329 -6.51 18.38 18.43
C ALA A 329 -6.60 19.83 17.95
N ASP A 330 -6.76 20.73 18.91
CA ASP A 330 -6.59 22.17 18.65
C ASP A 330 -5.21 22.47 18.06
N LEU A 331 -5.13 23.49 17.22
CA LEU A 331 -3.90 23.90 16.47
C LEU A 331 -3.37 22.85 15.49
N THR A 332 -4.12 21.80 15.18
CA THR A 332 -3.74 20.87 14.11
C THR A 332 -3.59 21.65 12.79
N PRO A 333 -2.51 21.42 12.00
CA PRO A 333 -2.32 22.08 10.71
C PRO A 333 -3.45 21.77 9.74
N VAL A 334 -3.86 22.78 8.99
CA VAL A 334 -4.78 22.68 7.85
C VAL A 334 -4.08 23.29 6.65
N THR A 335 -3.86 22.47 5.62
CA THR A 335 -3.04 22.85 4.47
C THR A 335 -3.79 22.61 3.17
N GLU A 336 -3.81 23.61 2.32
CA GLU A 336 -4.26 23.49 0.94
C GLU A 336 -3.03 23.51 0.02
N ALA A 337 -2.76 22.41 -0.64
CA ALA A 337 -1.69 22.28 -1.61
C ALA A 337 -1.97 21.14 -2.58
N ALA A 338 -1.23 21.10 -3.68
CA ALA A 338 -1.36 20.02 -4.65
C ALA A 338 -1.00 18.66 -4.02
N ASN A 339 -1.80 17.64 -4.32
CA ASN A 339 -1.45 16.27 -3.99
C ASN A 339 -0.34 15.79 -4.93
N VAL A 340 0.56 14.97 -4.39
CA VAL A 340 1.64 14.37 -5.16
C VAL A 340 1.52 12.85 -5.09
N ALA A 341 1.48 12.20 -6.23
CA ALA A 341 1.44 10.75 -6.31
C ALA A 341 2.84 10.17 -6.55
N ALA A 342 3.09 9.02 -5.95
CA ALA A 342 4.28 8.23 -6.22
C ALA A 342 4.04 7.28 -7.40
N VAL A 343 4.99 7.24 -8.32
CA VAL A 343 5.04 6.35 -9.49
C VAL A 343 6.33 5.52 -9.38
N PRO A 344 6.36 4.48 -8.55
CA PRO A 344 7.57 3.68 -8.38
C PRO A 344 7.83 2.84 -9.62
N ILE A 345 9.07 2.83 -10.08
CA ILE A 345 9.54 1.91 -11.13
C ILE A 345 10.10 0.67 -10.46
N ILE A 346 9.41 -0.42 -10.62
CA ILE A 346 9.68 -1.69 -9.95
C ILE A 346 10.26 -2.67 -10.97
N GLY A 347 11.43 -3.20 -10.67
CA GLY A 347 12.03 -4.32 -11.37
C GLY A 347 11.87 -5.62 -10.56
N PRO A 348 12.12 -6.78 -11.18
CA PRO A 348 12.16 -8.04 -10.45
C PRO A 348 13.21 -8.00 -9.34
N SER A 349 12.88 -8.56 -8.19
CA SER A 349 13.80 -8.68 -7.04
C SER A 349 14.27 -7.35 -6.43
N SER A 350 13.56 -6.24 -6.65
CA SER A 350 13.87 -4.96 -6.00
C SER A 350 13.57 -4.98 -4.51
N MET A 351 12.62 -5.80 -4.11
CA MET A 351 12.08 -5.87 -2.76
C MET A 351 12.16 -7.29 -2.22
N GLY A 352 12.50 -7.43 -0.96
CA GLY A 352 12.46 -8.67 -0.20
C GLY A 352 11.27 -8.72 0.74
N ARG A 353 10.64 -9.87 0.79
CA ARG A 353 9.65 -10.25 1.78
C ARG A 353 10.19 -11.41 2.57
N VAL A 354 10.20 -11.30 3.87
CA VAL A 354 10.59 -12.36 4.79
C VAL A 354 9.42 -12.77 5.66
N TYR A 355 9.33 -14.04 5.96
CA TYR A 355 8.30 -14.58 6.85
C TYR A 355 8.87 -15.70 7.70
N ASN A 356 8.31 -15.88 8.88
CA ASN A 356 8.66 -16.98 9.75
C ASN A 356 7.85 -18.22 9.36
N ASN A 357 8.50 -19.39 9.32
CA ASN A 357 7.84 -20.64 8.96
C ASN A 357 6.74 -21.09 9.96
N PHE A 358 6.71 -20.52 11.15
CA PHE A 358 5.66 -20.80 12.12
C PHE A 358 4.31 -20.20 11.74
N THR A 359 4.30 -18.98 11.21
CA THR A 359 3.09 -18.35 10.66
C THR A 359 2.89 -18.64 9.17
N GLY A 360 3.98 -19.04 8.49
CA GLY A 360 3.98 -19.24 7.05
C GLY A 360 4.02 -17.94 6.24
N PRO A 361 3.89 -18.05 4.92
CA PRO A 361 3.91 -16.89 4.02
C PRO A 361 2.67 -16.00 4.16
N TYR A 362 1.60 -16.49 4.76
CA TYR A 362 0.34 -15.78 4.99
C TYR A 362 0.08 -15.60 6.47
N ALA A 363 -0.90 -14.78 6.83
CA ALA A 363 -1.30 -14.65 8.22
C ALA A 363 -1.91 -15.96 8.74
N LYS A 364 -1.70 -16.21 10.02
CA LYS A 364 -2.39 -17.27 10.73
C LYS A 364 -3.66 -16.68 11.34
N VAL A 365 -4.78 -17.31 11.04
CA VAL A 365 -6.06 -16.96 11.66
C VAL A 365 -6.31 -17.90 12.82
N ASP A 366 -6.77 -17.35 13.92
CA ASP A 366 -7.14 -18.08 15.13
C ASP A 366 -8.54 -17.65 15.55
N VAL A 367 -9.41 -18.64 15.71
CA VAL A 367 -10.78 -18.48 16.19
C VAL A 367 -10.92 -19.33 17.44
N GLY A 368 -11.15 -18.70 18.58
CA GLY A 368 -11.20 -19.46 19.83
C GLY A 368 -11.75 -18.66 21.00
N PRO A 369 -11.94 -19.30 22.15
CA PRO A 369 -12.38 -18.62 23.36
C PRO A 369 -11.34 -17.59 23.80
N ALA A 370 -11.82 -16.46 24.35
CA ALA A 370 -10.93 -15.43 24.84
C ALA A 370 -9.99 -15.96 25.90
N ALA A 371 -8.68 -15.80 25.69
CA ALA A 371 -7.67 -16.22 26.65
C ALA A 371 -7.87 -15.50 28.00
N GLY A 372 -7.89 -16.28 29.09
CA GLY A 372 -8.11 -15.76 30.44
C GLY A 372 -9.56 -15.45 30.81
N ALA A 373 -10.54 -15.78 29.96
CA ALA A 373 -11.95 -15.66 30.32
C ALA A 373 -12.32 -16.67 31.41
N VAL A 374 -12.98 -16.20 32.45
CA VAL A 374 -13.45 -17.07 33.57
C VAL A 374 -14.51 -18.06 33.08
N ILE A 375 -15.28 -17.68 32.05
CA ILE A 375 -16.24 -18.54 31.35
C ILE A 375 -15.79 -18.56 29.87
N PRO A 376 -15.15 -19.64 29.41
CA PRO A 376 -14.51 -19.70 28.09
C PRO A 376 -15.45 -19.41 26.91
N GLU A 377 -16.68 -19.93 26.94
CA GLU A 377 -17.64 -19.78 25.84
C GLU A 377 -18.38 -18.44 25.79
N ARG A 378 -18.17 -17.56 26.77
CA ARG A 378 -18.83 -16.28 26.84
C ARG A 378 -18.32 -15.28 25.78
N PHE A 379 -17.06 -15.43 25.41
CA PHE A 379 -16.40 -14.56 24.44
C PHE A 379 -15.66 -15.39 23.41
N LEU A 380 -15.92 -15.11 22.15
CA LEU A 380 -15.21 -15.69 21.00
C LEU A 380 -14.31 -14.61 20.41
N ASN A 381 -13.04 -14.92 20.25
CA ASN A 381 -12.06 -14.05 19.63
C ASN A 381 -11.82 -14.53 18.20
N PHE A 382 -11.91 -13.59 17.26
CA PHE A 382 -11.40 -13.72 15.91
C PHE A 382 -10.12 -12.90 15.82
N SER A 383 -9.04 -13.50 15.39
CA SER A 383 -7.76 -12.81 15.28
C SER A 383 -6.97 -13.26 14.07
N TRP A 384 -6.19 -12.37 13.52
CA TRP A 384 -5.12 -12.72 12.60
C TRP A 384 -3.78 -12.23 13.15
N TRP A 385 -2.74 -12.96 12.85
CA TRP A 385 -1.39 -12.57 13.18
C TRP A 385 -0.38 -13.12 12.18
N TRP A 386 0.68 -12.38 11.98
CA TRP A 386 1.73 -12.68 11.03
C TRP A 386 3.07 -12.20 11.53
N ILE A 387 4.10 -13.05 11.38
CA ILE A 387 5.49 -12.71 11.68
C ILE A 387 6.24 -12.61 10.37
N GLY A 388 6.69 -11.39 10.04
CA GLY A 388 7.42 -11.17 8.83
C GLY A 388 7.87 -9.73 8.67
N GLY A 389 8.43 -9.42 7.53
CA GLY A 389 8.93 -8.08 7.23
C GLY A 389 9.15 -7.85 5.75
N TYR A 390 9.16 -6.60 5.39
CA TYR A 390 9.46 -6.12 4.05
C TYR A 390 10.68 -5.21 4.08
N GLY A 391 11.48 -5.25 3.06
CA GLY A 391 12.63 -4.37 2.95
C GLY A 391 13.11 -4.22 1.52
N LEU A 392 13.63 -3.04 1.22
CA LEU A 392 14.27 -2.77 -0.05
C LEU A 392 15.61 -3.51 -0.11
N LEU A 393 15.77 -4.39 -1.08
CA LEU A 393 16.98 -5.19 -1.25
C LEU A 393 18.12 -4.35 -1.82
N SER A 394 17.80 -3.45 -2.75
CA SER A 394 18.77 -2.55 -3.33
C SER A 394 18.15 -1.19 -3.63
N GLU A 395 18.72 -0.14 -3.09
CA GLU A 395 18.34 1.25 -3.42
C GLU A 395 18.53 1.57 -4.91
N ARG A 396 19.46 0.89 -5.58
CA ARG A 396 19.74 1.08 -7.01
C ARG A 396 18.69 0.45 -7.93
N TRP A 397 17.89 -0.49 -7.40
CA TRP A 397 16.93 -1.25 -8.21
C TRP A 397 15.50 -0.73 -8.10
N MET A 398 15.34 0.39 -7.43
CA MET A 398 14.05 1.04 -7.34
C MET A 398 14.19 2.55 -7.52
N LEU A 399 13.45 3.06 -8.46
CA LEU A 399 13.35 4.49 -8.73
C LEU A 399 11.93 4.94 -8.42
N ARG A 400 11.78 5.95 -7.58
CA ARG A 400 10.48 6.56 -7.32
C ARG A 400 10.29 7.79 -8.18
N GLY A 401 9.32 7.74 -9.08
CA GLY A 401 8.77 8.92 -9.73
C GLY A 401 7.83 9.66 -8.79
N GLU A 402 7.79 10.98 -8.86
CA GLU A 402 6.79 11.81 -8.18
C GLU A 402 6.23 12.82 -9.17
N CYS A 403 4.90 12.90 -9.28
CA CYS A 403 4.18 13.87 -10.10
C CYS A 403 2.99 14.44 -9.32
N ALA A 404 2.58 15.66 -9.67
CA ALA A 404 1.38 16.23 -9.11
C ALA A 404 0.14 15.50 -9.62
N VAL A 405 -0.92 15.46 -8.82
CA VAL A 405 -2.23 14.94 -9.19
C VAL A 405 -3.12 16.13 -9.55
N LYS A 406 -3.94 15.98 -10.57
CA LYS A 406 -4.90 16.99 -10.98
C LYS A 406 -5.80 17.36 -9.81
N SER A 407 -6.06 18.64 -9.62
CA SER A 407 -6.97 19.14 -8.59
C SER A 407 -8.38 18.55 -8.76
N GLY A 408 -9.08 18.34 -7.67
CA GLY A 408 -10.48 17.88 -7.67
C GLY A 408 -10.68 16.42 -7.25
N TYR A 409 -9.66 15.73 -6.76
CA TYR A 409 -9.77 14.38 -6.20
C TYR A 409 -9.43 14.35 -4.72
N LEU A 410 -10.26 13.63 -3.94
CA LEU A 410 -9.92 13.28 -2.57
C LEU A 410 -8.75 12.29 -2.56
N GLY A 411 -7.67 12.67 -1.89
CA GLY A 411 -6.55 11.77 -1.65
C GLY A 411 -6.87 10.79 -0.52
N ASN A 412 -6.53 9.52 -0.72
CA ASN A 412 -6.52 8.52 0.33
C ASN A 412 -5.08 8.15 0.67
N ASN A 413 -4.75 7.99 1.96
CA ASN A 413 -3.37 7.73 2.40
C ASN A 413 -3.18 6.29 2.92
#